data_bc90015b8860e6d1146568637ecd9f08
#
_entry.id   bc90015b8860e6d1146568637ecd9f08
#
_cell.length_a   1.000
_cell.length_b   1.000
_cell.length_c   1.000
_cell.angle_alpha   90.00
_cell.angle_beta   90.00
_cell.angle_gamma   90.00
#
_symmetry.space_group_name_H-M   'P 1'
#
loop_
_entity.id
_entity.type
_entity.pdbx_description
1 polymer ?
#
loop_
_entity_poly.entity_id
_entity_poly.type
_entity_poly.pdbx_seq_one_letter_code
_entity_poly.pdbx_strand_id
1 'polypeptide(L)'
;MDIDTILSEHSQKDHPSRLAFARFLNEHYPMLSVKGWEMRLLRQNDNGGNNATGTFTYDQKSDTYTTHLSTGAIVVAGDKHRQIIADWSSGMSTAQLCHAHNLPQSHFQQYKRIHKIVRNIVPVTNEQLMEVDDHSGLIDDLIASRRHGLIAELAKKEHRNLAKDAEKWRSLSEDYLANMTSLTKAPKSVPKIKLTKAKNPYALVVCPTDFHWGKYGWADEVGESYNFDEARKRLMEKTETLVSRISTKPEKIYVGAGSDWFHVDNDAGLTTRGTPQDMCATPAEILITGCKLAREHIDLLRQVAPVEIVMMAGNHDRHSSLALMMYLSAAYEGVNDVDITITANNRRYIEYGNTVLGFTHGDGLGKTALGPLMAVEARELWGANEHKVWFHGHLHHQRMHEKDGCLIIQMPSLAGHDRYHARSGYTTSKAGLAAYLIDHKEGYIGSLFAPVSHE
;
A
#
# COMPACT_ATOMS: atom_id res chain seq x y z
N MET A 1 -33.08 2.25 -21.24
CA MET A 1 -32.71 1.29 -22.30
C MET A 1 -31.80 0.26 -21.66
N ASP A 2 -32.07 -1.04 -21.85
CA ASP A 2 -31.17 -2.06 -21.31
C ASP A 2 -29.91 -2.25 -22.18
N ILE A 3 -28.88 -2.91 -21.63
CA ILE A 3 -27.59 -3.06 -22.28
C ILE A 3 -27.68 -3.82 -23.62
N ASP A 4 -28.55 -4.81 -23.71
CA ASP A 4 -28.64 -5.65 -24.89
C ASP A 4 -29.35 -4.89 -26.05
N THR A 5 -30.30 -4.02 -25.73
CA THR A 5 -30.93 -3.08 -26.68
C THR A 5 -29.86 -2.10 -27.23
N ILE A 6 -29.06 -1.50 -26.37
CA ILE A 6 -27.98 -0.57 -26.78
C ILE A 6 -27.01 -1.28 -27.75
N LEU A 7 -26.60 -2.51 -27.43
CA LEU A 7 -25.67 -3.27 -28.25
C LEU A 7 -26.27 -3.77 -29.58
N SER A 8 -27.60 -3.83 -29.69
CA SER A 8 -28.28 -4.16 -30.95
C SER A 8 -28.39 -2.95 -31.90
N GLU A 9 -28.42 -1.74 -31.35
CA GLU A 9 -28.53 -0.48 -32.12
C GLU A 9 -27.20 0.03 -32.65
N HIS A 10 -26.08 -0.40 -32.05
CA HIS A 10 -24.73 0.07 -32.40
C HIS A 10 -23.82 -1.08 -32.85
N SER A 11 -23.00 -0.83 -33.86
CA SER A 11 -22.09 -1.84 -34.41
C SER A 11 -20.63 -1.52 -34.15
N GLN A 12 -19.86 -2.53 -33.69
CA GLN A 12 -18.40 -2.41 -33.56
C GLN A 12 -17.71 -2.12 -34.90
N LYS A 13 -18.33 -2.49 -36.05
CA LYS A 13 -17.76 -2.27 -37.39
C LYS A 13 -17.60 -0.79 -37.73
N ASP A 14 -18.37 0.08 -37.07
CA ASP A 14 -18.35 1.51 -37.29
C ASP A 14 -17.21 2.21 -36.50
N HIS A 15 -16.42 1.44 -35.74
CA HIS A 15 -15.35 1.93 -34.91
C HIS A 15 -14.01 1.25 -35.22
N PRO A 16 -12.86 1.98 -35.15
CA PRO A 16 -11.54 1.47 -35.56
C PRO A 16 -11.00 0.33 -34.66
N SER A 17 -11.55 0.18 -33.46
CA SER A 17 -11.19 -0.91 -32.53
C SER A 17 -12.29 -1.16 -31.51
N ARG A 18 -12.27 -2.33 -30.85
CA ARG A 18 -13.16 -2.66 -29.73
C ARG A 18 -13.06 -1.65 -28.59
N LEU A 19 -11.85 -1.19 -28.29
CA LEU A 19 -11.64 -0.18 -27.24
C LEU A 19 -12.24 1.17 -27.65
N ALA A 20 -12.16 1.56 -28.92
CA ALA A 20 -12.78 2.77 -29.44
C ALA A 20 -14.30 2.69 -29.33
N PHE A 21 -14.90 1.54 -29.65
CA PHE A 21 -16.32 1.30 -29.50
C PHE A 21 -16.76 1.30 -28.02
N ALA A 22 -15.99 0.69 -27.12
CA ALA A 22 -16.26 0.72 -25.69
C ALA A 22 -16.19 2.14 -25.09
N ARG A 23 -15.30 3.00 -25.61
CA ARG A 23 -15.23 4.43 -25.21
C ARG A 23 -16.45 5.19 -25.71
N PHE A 24 -16.85 5.00 -26.97
CA PHE A 24 -18.08 5.57 -27.53
C PHE A 24 -19.30 5.20 -26.71
N LEU A 25 -19.45 3.90 -26.34
CA LEU A 25 -20.55 3.44 -25.53
C LEU A 25 -20.52 4.01 -24.09
N ASN A 26 -19.34 4.17 -23.51
CA ASN A 26 -19.22 4.80 -22.19
C ASN A 26 -19.58 6.29 -22.20
N GLU A 27 -19.24 6.99 -23.28
CA GLU A 27 -19.53 8.42 -23.44
C GLU A 27 -21.05 8.67 -23.59
N HIS A 28 -21.73 7.84 -24.40
CA HIS A 28 -23.16 8.01 -24.72
C HIS A 28 -24.08 7.27 -23.72
N TYR A 29 -23.58 6.20 -23.10
CA TYR A 29 -24.34 5.35 -22.18
C TYR A 29 -23.49 5.01 -20.94
N PRO A 30 -23.34 5.92 -19.97
CA PRO A 30 -22.39 5.77 -18.85
C PRO A 30 -22.83 4.78 -17.75
N MET A 31 -23.65 3.77 -18.10
CA MET A 31 -24.08 2.72 -17.17
C MET A 31 -22.98 1.67 -16.87
N LEU A 32 -21.94 1.59 -17.68
CA LEU A 32 -20.75 0.77 -17.45
C LEU A 32 -19.51 1.61 -17.71
N SER A 33 -18.40 1.31 -17.04
CA SER A 33 -17.09 1.88 -17.37
C SER A 33 -16.61 1.40 -18.74
N VAL A 34 -15.63 2.08 -19.34
CA VAL A 34 -15.00 1.65 -20.61
C VAL A 34 -14.59 0.18 -20.55
N LYS A 35 -13.97 -0.25 -19.44
CA LYS A 35 -13.59 -1.65 -19.21
C LYS A 35 -14.81 -2.58 -19.07
N GLY A 36 -15.87 -2.10 -18.47
CA GLY A 36 -17.15 -2.82 -18.37
C GLY A 36 -17.78 -3.06 -19.74
N TRP A 37 -17.81 -2.05 -20.61
CA TRP A 37 -18.28 -2.16 -22.00
C TRP A 37 -17.37 -3.08 -22.81
N GLU A 38 -16.06 -2.97 -22.71
CA GLU A 38 -15.09 -3.82 -23.40
C GLU A 38 -15.29 -5.31 -23.04
N MET A 39 -15.49 -5.62 -21.75
CA MET A 39 -15.77 -6.97 -21.27
C MET A 39 -17.12 -7.50 -21.76
N ARG A 40 -18.14 -6.64 -21.92
CA ARG A 40 -19.45 -7.03 -22.45
C ARG A 40 -19.36 -7.34 -23.96
N LEU A 41 -18.62 -6.53 -24.71
CA LEU A 41 -18.33 -6.74 -26.13
C LEU A 41 -17.54 -8.02 -26.38
N LEU A 42 -16.60 -8.37 -25.48
CA LEU A 42 -15.88 -9.65 -25.51
C LEU A 42 -16.87 -10.83 -25.36
N ARG A 43 -17.78 -10.76 -24.41
CA ARG A 43 -18.78 -11.82 -24.18
C ARG A 43 -19.78 -11.97 -25.31
N GLN A 44 -20.15 -10.89 -26.00
CA GLN A 44 -21.00 -10.96 -27.18
C GLN A 44 -20.28 -11.67 -28.35
N ASN A 45 -18.99 -11.37 -28.57
CA ASN A 45 -18.19 -12.03 -29.60
C ASN A 45 -17.96 -13.52 -29.27
N ASP A 46 -17.86 -13.90 -27.99
CA ASP A 46 -17.78 -15.30 -27.56
C ASP A 46 -19.11 -16.05 -27.76
N ASN A 47 -20.24 -15.36 -27.69
CA ASN A 47 -21.56 -15.94 -28.00
C ASN A 47 -21.89 -15.93 -29.51
N GLY A 48 -21.25 -15.08 -30.29
CA GLY A 48 -21.47 -14.93 -31.74
C GLY A 48 -20.37 -15.49 -32.63
N GLY A 49 -19.24 -15.89 -32.09
CA GLY A 49 -17.98 -16.17 -32.82
C GLY A 49 -17.37 -17.54 -32.62
N ASN A 50 -18.09 -18.53 -32.07
CA ASN A 50 -17.69 -19.93 -32.16
C ASN A 50 -18.78 -20.74 -32.89
N ASN A 51 -19.03 -20.39 -34.11
CA ASN A 51 -19.48 -21.32 -35.14
C ASN A 51 -18.31 -22.26 -35.54
N ALA A 52 -17.73 -22.97 -34.58
CA ALA A 52 -17.33 -24.32 -34.80
C ALA A 52 -18.64 -25.14 -34.70
N THR A 53 -19.47 -25.04 -35.70
CA THR A 53 -20.47 -26.01 -36.02
C THR A 53 -19.74 -27.28 -36.38
N GLY A 54 -19.21 -27.96 -35.33
CA GLY A 54 -18.85 -29.36 -35.47
C GLY A 54 -20.14 -30.07 -35.78
N THR A 55 -20.29 -30.59 -36.98
CA THR A 55 -21.36 -31.46 -37.41
C THR A 55 -20.91 -32.91 -37.24
N PHE A 56 -21.83 -33.82 -37.03
CA PHE A 56 -21.53 -35.22 -37.16
C PHE A 56 -22.43 -35.85 -38.22
N THR A 57 -21.91 -36.87 -38.86
CA THR A 57 -22.66 -37.72 -39.76
C THR A 57 -22.71 -39.14 -39.19
N TYR A 58 -23.82 -39.82 -39.32
CA TYR A 58 -23.97 -41.20 -38.93
C TYR A 58 -24.23 -42.06 -40.17
N ASP A 59 -23.36 -43.06 -40.38
CA ASP A 59 -23.54 -44.04 -41.44
C ASP A 59 -24.20 -45.30 -40.83
N GLN A 60 -25.45 -45.55 -41.21
CA GLN A 60 -26.22 -46.67 -40.72
C GLN A 60 -25.73 -48.02 -41.20
N LYS A 61 -25.02 -48.08 -42.35
CA LYS A 61 -24.52 -49.35 -42.92
C LYS A 61 -23.28 -49.85 -42.19
N SER A 62 -22.40 -48.96 -41.77
CA SER A 62 -21.18 -49.27 -41.07
C SER A 62 -21.28 -49.06 -39.55
N ASP A 63 -22.44 -48.59 -39.04
CA ASP A 63 -22.65 -48.14 -37.64
C ASP A 63 -21.51 -47.26 -37.14
N THR A 64 -21.23 -46.17 -37.87
CA THR A 64 -20.12 -45.27 -37.53
C THR A 64 -20.56 -43.81 -37.45
N TYR A 65 -20.05 -43.09 -36.43
CA TYR A 65 -20.21 -41.64 -36.27
C TYR A 65 -18.91 -40.94 -36.73
N THR A 66 -19.03 -40.10 -37.74
CA THR A 66 -17.95 -39.19 -38.14
C THR A 66 -18.23 -37.82 -37.56
N THR A 67 -17.40 -37.38 -36.61
CA THR A 67 -17.55 -36.08 -35.93
C THR A 67 -16.49 -35.13 -36.43
N HIS A 68 -16.89 -33.99 -36.99
CA HIS A 68 -15.99 -32.94 -37.46
C HIS A 68 -15.68 -31.98 -36.31
N LEU A 69 -14.44 -31.99 -35.86
CA LEU A 69 -13.92 -31.11 -34.81
C LEU A 69 -13.15 -29.94 -35.47
N SER A 70 -12.84 -28.92 -34.69
CA SER A 70 -11.97 -27.82 -35.16
C SER A 70 -10.55 -28.25 -35.55
N THR A 71 -10.09 -29.41 -35.07
CA THR A 71 -8.76 -29.99 -35.29
C THR A 71 -8.73 -31.15 -36.29
N GLY A 72 -9.86 -31.48 -36.92
CA GLY A 72 -10.01 -32.60 -37.88
C GLY A 72 -11.27 -33.42 -37.58
N ALA A 73 -11.39 -34.58 -38.26
CA ALA A 73 -12.55 -35.48 -38.07
C ALA A 73 -12.17 -36.70 -37.22
N ILE A 74 -13.08 -37.10 -36.32
CA ILE A 74 -12.94 -38.33 -35.54
C ILE A 74 -14.05 -39.29 -36.01
N VAL A 75 -13.63 -40.51 -36.33
CA VAL A 75 -14.59 -41.62 -36.66
C VAL A 75 -14.68 -42.52 -35.44
N VAL A 76 -15.90 -42.74 -34.96
CA VAL A 76 -16.19 -43.58 -33.78
C VAL A 76 -17.23 -44.61 -34.16
N ALA A 77 -16.92 -45.89 -33.91
CA ALA A 77 -17.90 -46.96 -34.10
C ALA A 77 -19.12 -46.78 -33.18
N GLY A 78 -20.30 -47.17 -33.61
CA GLY A 78 -21.52 -46.95 -32.89
C GLY A 78 -21.59 -47.55 -31.51
N ASP A 79 -21.02 -48.78 -31.38
CA ASP A 79 -20.86 -49.44 -30.08
C ASP A 79 -19.97 -48.62 -29.11
N LYS A 80 -18.85 -48.09 -29.61
CA LYS A 80 -17.98 -47.21 -28.84
C LYS A 80 -18.66 -45.91 -28.48
N HIS A 81 -19.46 -45.32 -29.41
CA HIS A 81 -20.23 -44.11 -29.12
C HIS A 81 -21.23 -44.36 -27.97
N ARG A 82 -21.95 -45.48 -28.02
CA ARG A 82 -22.92 -45.86 -26.96
C ARG A 82 -22.21 -46.10 -25.64
N GLN A 83 -21.03 -46.72 -25.66
CA GLN A 83 -20.22 -46.94 -24.45
C GLN A 83 -19.72 -45.62 -23.83
N ILE A 84 -19.24 -44.66 -24.64
CA ILE A 84 -18.84 -43.33 -24.17
C ILE A 84 -19.98 -42.63 -23.44
N ILE A 85 -21.24 -42.77 -23.98
CA ILE A 85 -22.41 -42.18 -23.33
C ILE A 85 -22.73 -42.89 -22.01
N ALA A 86 -22.66 -44.20 -21.98
CA ALA A 86 -22.93 -45.01 -20.78
C ALA A 86 -21.91 -44.71 -19.68
N ASP A 87 -20.63 -44.68 -20.01
CA ASP A 87 -19.52 -44.41 -19.06
C ASP A 87 -19.60 -42.97 -18.53
N TRP A 88 -19.96 -41.99 -19.37
CA TRP A 88 -20.24 -40.64 -18.94
C TRP A 88 -21.44 -40.55 -17.98
N SER A 89 -22.49 -41.27 -18.28
CA SER A 89 -23.70 -41.32 -17.45
C SER A 89 -23.48 -42.05 -16.13
N SER A 90 -22.59 -43.04 -16.09
CA SER A 90 -22.20 -43.78 -14.86
C SER A 90 -21.36 -42.96 -13.90
N GLY A 91 -20.95 -41.73 -14.27
CA GLY A 91 -20.21 -40.84 -13.40
C GLY A 91 -18.68 -40.79 -13.62
N MET A 92 -18.17 -41.46 -14.66
CA MET A 92 -16.73 -41.35 -14.97
C MET A 92 -16.28 -39.90 -15.13
N SER A 93 -15.14 -39.56 -14.56
CA SER A 93 -14.50 -38.26 -14.78
C SER A 93 -14.02 -38.13 -16.23
N THR A 94 -13.86 -36.89 -16.70
CA THR A 94 -13.31 -36.62 -18.05
C THR A 94 -11.96 -37.33 -18.28
N ALA A 95 -11.09 -37.35 -17.28
CA ALA A 95 -9.78 -37.99 -17.37
C ALA A 95 -9.88 -39.52 -17.51
N GLN A 96 -10.71 -40.16 -16.70
CA GLN A 96 -10.96 -41.60 -16.76
C GLN A 96 -11.57 -42.01 -18.10
N LEU A 97 -12.55 -41.26 -18.58
CA LEU A 97 -13.20 -41.56 -19.85
C LEU A 97 -12.26 -41.36 -21.05
N CYS A 98 -11.47 -40.30 -21.06
CA CYS A 98 -10.47 -40.05 -22.09
C CYS A 98 -9.43 -41.16 -22.13
N HIS A 99 -9.00 -41.67 -20.98
CA HIS A 99 -8.07 -42.79 -20.89
C HIS A 99 -8.71 -44.08 -21.37
N ALA A 100 -9.93 -44.41 -20.92
CA ALA A 100 -10.61 -45.67 -21.27
C ALA A 100 -10.92 -45.76 -22.78
N HIS A 101 -11.24 -44.66 -23.42
CA HIS A 101 -11.60 -44.58 -24.83
C HIS A 101 -10.49 -44.09 -25.76
N ASN A 102 -9.29 -43.85 -25.23
CA ASN A 102 -8.14 -43.30 -25.96
C ASN A 102 -8.51 -42.03 -26.79
N LEU A 103 -9.13 -41.08 -26.12
CA LEU A 103 -9.54 -39.79 -26.69
C LEU A 103 -8.79 -38.66 -26.02
N PRO A 104 -8.19 -37.71 -26.79
CA PRO A 104 -7.64 -36.49 -26.19
C PRO A 104 -8.74 -35.70 -25.47
N GLN A 105 -8.42 -35.10 -24.32
CA GLN A 105 -9.38 -34.38 -23.51
C GLN A 105 -10.04 -33.21 -24.25
N SER A 106 -9.29 -32.50 -25.09
CA SER A 106 -9.79 -31.42 -25.95
C SER A 106 -10.81 -31.94 -26.98
N HIS A 107 -10.58 -33.12 -27.54
CA HIS A 107 -11.48 -33.75 -28.50
C HIS A 107 -12.75 -34.23 -27.82
N PHE A 108 -12.65 -34.83 -26.63
CA PHE A 108 -13.85 -35.29 -25.88
C PHE A 108 -14.76 -34.15 -25.48
N GLN A 109 -14.23 -32.98 -25.12
CA GLN A 109 -15.07 -31.82 -24.78
C GLN A 109 -15.85 -31.30 -26.01
N GLN A 110 -15.22 -31.27 -27.20
CA GLN A 110 -15.90 -30.92 -28.44
C GLN A 110 -16.91 -32.00 -28.84
N TYR A 111 -16.51 -33.27 -28.79
CA TYR A 111 -17.34 -34.43 -29.09
C TYR A 111 -18.63 -34.42 -28.23
N LYS A 112 -18.51 -34.29 -26.95
CA LYS A 112 -19.60 -34.19 -25.99
C LYS A 112 -20.62 -33.09 -26.36
N ARG A 113 -20.08 -31.90 -26.73
CA ARG A 113 -20.92 -30.75 -27.13
C ARG A 113 -21.66 -31.01 -28.43
N ILE A 114 -20.98 -31.55 -29.44
CA ILE A 114 -21.55 -31.84 -30.77
C ILE A 114 -22.65 -32.88 -30.68
N HIS A 115 -22.43 -33.97 -29.93
CA HIS A 115 -23.38 -35.04 -29.74
C HIS A 115 -24.40 -34.77 -28.62
N LYS A 116 -24.37 -33.59 -27.99
CA LYS A 116 -25.26 -33.19 -26.87
C LYS A 116 -25.28 -34.22 -25.73
N ILE A 117 -24.13 -34.84 -25.46
CA ILE A 117 -24.00 -35.85 -24.41
C ILE A 117 -24.07 -35.16 -23.04
N VAL A 118 -25.16 -35.30 -22.34
CA VAL A 118 -25.39 -34.82 -20.98
C VAL A 118 -25.27 -35.99 -20.00
N ARG A 119 -24.93 -35.76 -18.76
CA ARG A 119 -25.12 -36.76 -17.71
C ARG A 119 -26.58 -36.89 -17.45
N ASN A 120 -27.18 -37.99 -17.91
CA ASN A 120 -28.48 -38.36 -17.40
C ASN A 120 -28.29 -38.83 -15.96
N ILE A 121 -28.64 -38.00 -15.01
CA ILE A 121 -29.02 -38.49 -13.70
C ILE A 121 -30.31 -39.24 -13.97
N VAL A 122 -30.26 -40.58 -13.95
CA VAL A 122 -31.46 -41.41 -14.03
C VAL A 122 -32.36 -40.95 -12.87
N PRO A 123 -33.55 -40.42 -13.11
CA PRO A 123 -34.44 -40.12 -12.00
C PRO A 123 -34.72 -41.47 -11.32
N VAL A 124 -34.40 -41.56 -10.04
CA VAL A 124 -34.85 -42.69 -9.21
C VAL A 124 -36.35 -42.77 -9.37
N THR A 125 -36.86 -43.92 -9.83
CA THR A 125 -38.31 -44.08 -10.03
C THR A 125 -39.01 -44.06 -8.68
N ASN A 126 -40.28 -43.62 -8.64
CA ASN A 126 -41.07 -43.59 -7.40
C ASN A 126 -41.13 -44.96 -6.71
N GLU A 127 -40.98 -46.05 -7.45
CA GLU A 127 -40.93 -47.42 -6.92
C GLU A 127 -39.60 -47.68 -6.19
N GLN A 128 -38.48 -47.20 -6.72
CA GLN A 128 -37.18 -47.27 -6.06
C GLN A 128 -37.08 -46.37 -4.82
N LEU A 129 -37.83 -45.27 -4.77
CA LEU A 129 -37.95 -44.39 -3.60
C LEU A 129 -38.80 -45.00 -2.49
N MET A 130 -39.74 -45.89 -2.82
CA MET A 130 -40.60 -46.56 -1.85
C MET A 130 -39.96 -47.81 -1.21
N GLU A 131 -38.85 -48.33 -1.76
CA GLU A 131 -38.11 -49.48 -1.20
C GLU A 131 -37.05 -49.10 -0.14
N VAL A 132 -36.87 -47.79 0.15
CA VAL A 132 -35.90 -47.32 1.16
C VAL A 132 -36.67 -46.86 2.40
N ASP A 133 -36.65 -47.67 3.43
CA ASP A 133 -37.34 -47.43 4.70
C ASP A 133 -36.81 -46.24 5.54
N ASP A 134 -35.65 -45.67 5.17
CA ASP A 134 -35.07 -44.50 5.84
C ASP A 134 -34.47 -43.50 4.84
N HIS A 135 -35.27 -42.51 4.47
CA HIS A 135 -34.88 -41.43 3.56
C HIS A 135 -34.02 -40.33 4.25
N SER A 136 -33.96 -40.29 5.58
CA SER A 136 -33.28 -39.25 6.33
C SER A 136 -31.76 -39.30 6.12
N GLY A 137 -31.16 -40.48 6.14
CA GLY A 137 -29.73 -40.68 5.93
C GLY A 137 -29.25 -40.28 4.53
N LEU A 138 -30.03 -40.60 3.48
CA LEU A 138 -29.71 -40.28 2.08
C LEU A 138 -29.78 -38.76 1.79
N ILE A 139 -30.75 -38.08 2.42
CA ILE A 139 -30.90 -36.63 2.32
C ILE A 139 -29.76 -35.93 3.05
N ASP A 140 -29.39 -36.40 4.22
CA ASP A 140 -28.27 -35.86 5.01
C ASP A 140 -26.93 -36.07 4.31
N ASP A 141 -26.68 -37.22 3.68
CA ASP A 141 -25.49 -37.48 2.88
C ASP A 141 -25.43 -36.61 1.60
N LEU A 142 -26.53 -36.34 0.95
CA LEU A 142 -26.63 -35.43 -0.19
C LEU A 142 -26.38 -33.98 0.23
N ILE A 143 -26.93 -33.56 1.37
CA ILE A 143 -26.70 -32.23 1.93
C ILE A 143 -25.23 -32.07 2.36
N ALA A 144 -24.66 -33.08 3.01
CA ALA A 144 -23.25 -33.10 3.43
C ALA A 144 -22.32 -33.03 2.21
N SER A 145 -22.56 -33.85 1.18
CA SER A 145 -21.80 -33.85 -0.06
C SER A 145 -21.87 -32.50 -0.80
N ARG A 146 -23.05 -31.88 -0.82
CA ARG A 146 -23.24 -30.55 -1.43
C ARG A 146 -22.57 -29.44 -0.63
N ARG A 147 -22.59 -29.52 0.71
CA ARG A 147 -21.84 -28.64 1.61
C ARG A 147 -20.34 -28.77 1.41
N HIS A 148 -19.80 -29.97 1.35
CA HIS A 148 -18.38 -30.22 1.08
C HIS A 148 -17.94 -29.68 -0.28
N GLY A 149 -18.75 -29.84 -1.33
CA GLY A 149 -18.50 -29.26 -2.65
C GLY A 149 -18.46 -27.72 -2.63
N LEU A 150 -19.40 -27.08 -1.95
CA LEU A 150 -19.45 -25.62 -1.80
C LEU A 150 -18.27 -25.08 -0.99
N ILE A 151 -17.92 -25.74 0.11
CA ILE A 151 -16.76 -25.36 0.94
C ILE A 151 -15.46 -25.49 0.14
N ALA A 152 -15.31 -26.58 -0.65
CA ALA A 152 -14.14 -26.77 -1.51
C ALA A 152 -14.06 -25.72 -2.64
N GLU A 153 -15.18 -25.30 -3.22
CA GLU A 153 -15.19 -24.20 -4.22
C GLU A 153 -14.87 -22.84 -3.60
N LEU A 154 -15.41 -22.56 -2.41
CA LEU A 154 -15.10 -21.32 -1.68
C LEU A 154 -13.62 -21.28 -1.29
N ALA A 155 -13.08 -22.37 -0.74
CA ALA A 155 -11.66 -22.48 -0.40
C ALA A 155 -10.75 -22.31 -1.64
N LYS A 156 -11.12 -22.90 -2.79
CA LYS A 156 -10.40 -22.69 -4.07
C LYS A 156 -10.46 -21.25 -4.55
N LYS A 157 -11.60 -20.57 -4.39
CA LYS A 157 -11.77 -19.16 -4.76
C LYS A 157 -10.92 -18.26 -3.86
N GLU A 158 -10.93 -18.54 -2.57
CA GLU A 158 -10.14 -17.80 -1.57
C GLU A 158 -8.64 -18.00 -1.80
N HIS A 159 -8.21 -19.23 -2.06
CA HIS A 159 -6.81 -19.54 -2.40
C HIS A 159 -6.34 -18.84 -3.70
N ARG A 160 -7.23 -18.73 -4.71
CA ARG A 160 -6.91 -17.97 -5.94
C ARG A 160 -6.83 -16.47 -5.70
N ASN A 161 -7.66 -15.92 -4.82
CA ASN A 161 -7.61 -14.51 -4.46
C ASN A 161 -6.33 -14.21 -3.67
N LEU A 162 -6.00 -15.03 -2.67
CA LEU A 162 -4.75 -14.93 -1.90
C LEU A 162 -3.51 -15.05 -2.80
N ALA A 163 -3.52 -15.96 -3.78
CA ALA A 163 -2.43 -16.08 -4.74
C ALA A 163 -2.28 -14.84 -5.64
N LYS A 164 -3.40 -14.27 -6.11
CA LYS A 164 -3.39 -13.02 -6.88
C LYS A 164 -2.93 -11.83 -6.06
N ASP A 165 -3.36 -11.76 -4.81
CA ASP A 165 -2.93 -10.71 -3.89
C ASP A 165 -1.43 -10.86 -3.57
N ALA A 166 -0.94 -12.09 -3.33
CA ALA A 166 0.48 -12.36 -3.14
C ALA A 166 1.32 -11.99 -4.38
N GLU A 167 0.81 -12.24 -5.59
CA GLU A 167 1.48 -11.86 -6.84
C GLU A 167 1.48 -10.35 -7.06
N LYS A 168 0.36 -9.68 -6.73
CA LYS A 168 0.27 -8.21 -6.72
C LYS A 168 1.27 -7.60 -5.72
N TRP A 169 1.35 -8.16 -4.51
CA TRP A 169 2.32 -7.71 -3.51
C TRP A 169 3.77 -7.97 -3.92
N ARG A 170 4.05 -9.09 -4.60
CA ARG A 170 5.37 -9.39 -5.14
C ARG A 170 5.76 -8.39 -6.23
N SER A 171 4.88 -8.14 -7.22
CA SER A 171 5.10 -7.14 -8.26
C SER A 171 5.30 -5.74 -7.68
N LEU A 172 4.47 -5.34 -6.72
CA LEU A 172 4.65 -4.06 -6.01
C LEU A 172 6.01 -3.99 -5.29
N SER A 173 6.43 -5.08 -4.65
CA SER A 173 7.72 -5.20 -3.96
C SER A 173 8.89 -5.16 -4.93
N GLU A 174 8.78 -5.80 -6.08
CA GLU A 174 9.79 -5.79 -7.15
C GLU A 174 9.90 -4.40 -7.79
N ASP A 175 8.78 -3.73 -8.07
CA ASP A 175 8.74 -2.35 -8.54
C ASP A 175 9.31 -1.38 -7.49
N TYR A 176 9.03 -1.60 -6.23
CA TYR A 176 9.61 -0.87 -5.10
C TYR A 176 11.14 -1.06 -5.03
N LEU A 177 11.61 -2.30 -5.11
CA LEU A 177 13.04 -2.62 -5.09
C LEU A 177 13.76 -2.07 -6.32
N ALA A 178 13.15 -2.14 -7.51
CA ALA A 178 13.71 -1.58 -8.74
C ALA A 178 13.79 -0.05 -8.66
N ASN A 179 12.77 0.61 -8.14
CA ASN A 179 12.79 2.06 -7.91
C ASN A 179 13.79 2.45 -6.81
N MET A 180 13.91 1.67 -5.74
CA MET A 180 14.90 1.90 -4.68
C MET A 180 16.34 1.71 -5.18
N THR A 181 16.61 0.74 -6.04
CA THR A 181 17.93 0.54 -6.66
C THR A 181 18.29 1.65 -7.67
N SER A 182 17.30 2.34 -8.24
CA SER A 182 17.54 3.51 -9.10
C SER A 182 17.84 4.79 -8.33
N LEU A 183 17.63 4.79 -7.00
CA LEU A 183 17.96 5.92 -6.14
C LEU A 183 19.49 6.00 -5.97
N THR A 184 20.09 7.09 -6.45
CA THR A 184 21.52 7.35 -6.27
C THR A 184 21.89 7.34 -4.80
N LYS A 185 22.94 6.60 -4.45
CA LYS A 185 23.54 6.64 -3.09
C LYS A 185 23.85 8.10 -2.70
N ALA A 186 23.75 8.40 -1.43
CA ALA A 186 24.12 9.71 -0.91
C ALA A 186 25.61 9.98 -1.17
N PRO A 187 26.01 11.22 -1.38
CA PRO A 187 27.41 11.56 -1.55
C PRO A 187 28.20 11.20 -0.28
N LYS A 188 29.37 10.55 -0.44
CA LYS A 188 30.23 10.18 0.71
C LYS A 188 30.68 11.39 1.53
N SER A 189 30.78 12.55 0.90
CA SER A 189 31.11 13.80 1.57
C SER A 189 30.29 14.96 0.97
N VAL A 190 30.01 15.96 1.79
CA VAL A 190 29.34 17.20 1.38
C VAL A 190 30.26 18.39 1.69
N PRO A 191 30.17 19.51 0.97
CA PRO A 191 30.87 20.75 1.33
C PRO A 191 30.53 21.14 2.76
N LYS A 192 31.54 21.50 3.56
CA LYS A 192 31.32 21.89 4.96
C LYS A 192 31.28 23.41 5.10
N ILE A 193 30.29 23.90 5.84
CA ILE A 193 30.19 25.31 6.22
C ILE A 193 31.30 25.61 7.26
N LYS A 194 32.04 26.69 7.04
CA LYS A 194 33.09 27.12 7.97
C LYS A 194 32.47 27.85 9.15
N LEU A 195 32.35 27.17 10.26
CA LEU A 195 31.90 27.72 11.55
C LEU A 195 33.05 27.80 12.55
N THR A 196 32.97 28.76 13.45
CA THR A 196 33.93 28.86 14.56
C THR A 196 33.72 27.72 15.54
N LYS A 197 34.79 27.28 16.21
CA LYS A 197 34.66 26.23 17.24
C LYS A 197 33.87 26.76 18.43
N ALA A 198 32.88 25.99 18.92
CA ALA A 198 32.20 26.34 20.16
C ALA A 198 33.12 26.26 21.36
N LYS A 199 32.93 27.11 22.37
CA LYS A 199 33.66 27.06 23.63
C LYS A 199 33.37 25.77 24.39
N ASN A 200 32.07 25.41 24.50
CA ASN A 200 31.59 24.16 25.04
C ASN A 200 30.98 23.32 23.90
N PRO A 201 31.18 21.98 23.90
CA PRO A 201 30.49 21.10 22.97
C PRO A 201 28.99 21.18 23.16
N TYR A 202 28.25 21.23 22.06
CA TYR A 202 26.79 21.18 22.09
C TYR A 202 26.24 20.40 20.86
N ALA A 203 25.09 19.80 21.02
CA ALA A 203 24.33 19.19 19.93
C ALA A 203 23.15 20.06 19.52
N LEU A 204 22.71 19.89 18.28
CA LEU A 204 21.44 20.43 17.81
C LEU A 204 20.44 19.29 17.70
N VAL A 205 19.17 19.57 18.03
CA VAL A 205 18.04 18.69 17.72
C VAL A 205 17.16 19.42 16.70
N VAL A 206 17.01 18.83 15.49
CA VAL A 206 16.23 19.39 14.39
C VAL A 206 15.26 18.32 13.90
N CYS A 207 13.98 18.49 14.18
CA CYS A 207 12.97 17.49 13.83
C CYS A 207 11.85 18.17 13.03
N PRO A 208 11.77 17.96 11.72
CA PRO A 208 10.63 18.42 10.90
C PRO A 208 9.41 17.51 11.12
N THR A 209 8.87 17.51 12.35
CA THR A 209 7.68 16.74 12.72
C THR A 209 6.43 17.30 12.05
N ASP A 210 5.43 16.45 11.87
CA ASP A 210 4.13 16.84 11.30
C ASP A 210 4.31 17.60 9.97
N PHE A 211 5.24 17.11 9.13
CA PHE A 211 5.55 17.71 7.85
C PHE A 211 4.50 17.38 6.79
N HIS A 212 3.89 16.21 6.89
CA HIS A 212 2.81 15.73 6.04
C HIS A 212 3.10 15.86 4.54
N TRP A 213 4.23 15.33 4.08
CA TRP A 213 4.56 15.26 2.67
C TRP A 213 3.48 14.53 1.87
N GLY A 214 2.94 15.18 0.83
CA GLY A 214 1.81 14.70 0.05
C GLY A 214 0.45 15.22 0.47
N LYS A 215 0.35 16.01 1.54
CA LYS A 215 -0.87 16.70 1.97
C LYS A 215 -1.32 17.72 0.94
N TYR A 216 -2.63 17.86 0.76
CA TYR A 216 -3.24 18.84 -0.11
C TYR A 216 -3.99 19.92 0.69
N GLY A 217 -3.71 21.17 0.39
CA GLY A 217 -4.46 22.35 0.86
C GLY A 217 -4.80 23.24 -0.31
N TRP A 218 -6.08 23.56 -0.48
CA TRP A 218 -6.55 24.52 -1.48
C TRP A 218 -6.81 25.88 -0.83
N ALA A 219 -6.18 26.94 -1.37
CA ALA A 219 -6.19 28.27 -0.75
C ALA A 219 -7.59 28.83 -0.46
N ASP A 220 -8.56 28.62 -1.37
CA ASP A 220 -9.93 29.12 -1.19
C ASP A 220 -10.69 28.41 -0.06
N GLU A 221 -10.30 27.16 0.30
CA GLU A 221 -10.94 26.43 1.38
C GLU A 221 -10.20 26.59 2.72
N VAL A 222 -8.85 26.63 2.68
CA VAL A 222 -8.05 26.54 3.90
C VAL A 222 -7.20 27.79 4.18
N GLY A 223 -7.25 28.80 3.32
CA GLY A 223 -6.56 30.07 3.48
C GLY A 223 -5.12 30.11 2.93
N GLU A 224 -4.56 28.95 2.55
CA GLU A 224 -3.23 28.84 1.96
C GLU A 224 -3.14 27.61 1.03
N SER A 225 -2.27 27.65 0.03
CA SER A 225 -1.99 26.46 -0.79
C SER A 225 -0.93 25.60 -0.12
N TYR A 226 -1.17 24.29 -0.08
CA TYR A 226 -0.17 23.33 0.38
C TYR A 226 -0.12 22.12 -0.56
N ASN A 227 1.06 21.87 -1.11
CA ASN A 227 1.36 20.80 -2.06
C ASN A 227 2.87 20.48 -2.00
N PHE A 228 3.37 19.66 -2.91
CA PHE A 228 4.80 19.29 -2.94
C PHE A 228 5.75 20.49 -3.06
N ASP A 229 5.43 21.45 -3.92
CA ASP A 229 6.30 22.61 -4.15
C ASP A 229 6.40 23.48 -2.90
N GLU A 230 5.26 23.80 -2.29
CA GLU A 230 5.22 24.60 -1.08
C GLU A 230 5.85 23.87 0.12
N ALA A 231 5.57 22.58 0.29
CA ALA A 231 6.15 21.79 1.34
C ALA A 231 7.69 21.74 1.23
N ARG A 232 8.21 21.42 0.01
CA ARG A 232 9.65 21.39 -0.27
C ARG A 232 10.28 22.77 0.00
N LYS A 233 9.68 23.86 -0.51
CA LYS A 233 10.12 25.22 -0.30
C LYS A 233 10.26 25.51 1.18
N ARG A 234 9.21 25.26 1.98
CA ARG A 234 9.24 25.48 3.44
C ARG A 234 10.35 24.71 4.12
N LEU A 235 10.48 23.43 3.84
CA LEU A 235 11.52 22.59 4.47
C LEU A 235 12.93 23.12 4.18
N MET A 236 13.25 23.32 2.91
CA MET A 236 14.60 23.69 2.51
C MET A 236 14.95 25.11 2.96
N GLU A 237 14.10 26.13 2.69
CA GLU A 237 14.33 27.51 3.09
C GLU A 237 14.41 27.70 4.61
N LYS A 238 13.54 26.99 5.38
CA LYS A 238 13.60 27.13 6.84
C LYS A 238 14.77 26.40 7.44
N THR A 239 15.23 25.31 6.83
CA THR A 239 16.49 24.66 7.21
C THR A 239 17.69 25.55 6.91
N GLU A 240 17.77 26.15 5.73
CA GLU A 240 18.81 27.13 5.38
C GLU A 240 18.80 28.35 6.33
N THR A 241 17.60 28.84 6.67
CA THR A 241 17.44 29.91 7.65
C THR A 241 17.99 29.52 9.02
N LEU A 242 17.72 28.31 9.50
CA LEU A 242 18.28 27.81 10.76
C LEU A 242 19.79 27.69 10.67
N VAL A 243 20.30 27.08 9.59
CA VAL A 243 21.74 26.93 9.35
C VAL A 243 22.44 28.28 9.35
N SER A 244 21.90 29.31 8.71
CA SER A 244 22.47 30.66 8.68
C SER A 244 22.55 31.35 10.05
N ARG A 245 21.73 30.92 11.01
CA ARG A 245 21.69 31.44 12.39
C ARG A 245 22.68 30.74 13.33
N ILE A 246 23.31 29.63 12.89
CA ILE A 246 24.29 28.88 13.67
C ILE A 246 25.62 29.63 13.58
N SER A 247 26.09 30.17 14.69
CA SER A 247 27.33 30.94 14.75
C SER A 247 28.57 30.09 15.05
N THR A 248 28.38 28.99 15.77
CA THR A 248 29.48 28.08 16.18
C THR A 248 29.14 26.65 15.74
N LYS A 249 30.19 25.84 15.52
CA LYS A 249 30.02 24.46 15.04
C LYS A 249 29.49 23.57 16.16
N PRO A 250 28.29 22.94 15.98
CA PRO A 250 27.82 21.89 16.87
C PRO A 250 28.67 20.63 16.71
N GLU A 251 28.70 19.80 17.74
CA GLU A 251 29.42 18.53 17.71
C GLU A 251 28.62 17.51 16.83
N LYS A 252 27.29 17.50 16.96
CA LYS A 252 26.39 16.60 16.28
C LYS A 252 25.02 17.25 16.09
N ILE A 253 24.27 16.76 15.07
CA ILE A 253 22.85 17.12 14.86
C ILE A 253 22.02 15.86 14.97
N TYR A 254 21.05 15.83 15.88
CA TYR A 254 20.01 14.81 15.95
C TYR A 254 18.84 15.22 15.06
N VAL A 255 18.47 14.36 14.12
CA VAL A 255 17.37 14.61 13.18
C VAL A 255 16.27 13.59 13.40
N GLY A 256 15.10 14.04 13.86
CA GLY A 256 13.90 13.19 13.90
C GLY A 256 13.42 12.88 12.49
N ALA A 257 13.35 11.60 12.14
CA ALA A 257 12.83 11.12 10.87
C ALA A 257 11.55 10.30 11.07
N GLY A 258 10.56 10.49 10.23
CA GLY A 258 9.17 10.07 10.46
C GLY A 258 8.41 11.15 11.23
N SER A 259 7.61 10.76 12.20
CA SER A 259 6.78 11.68 12.99
C SER A 259 5.81 12.48 12.11
N ASP A 260 5.01 11.74 11.33
CA ASP A 260 4.12 12.30 10.32
C ASP A 260 4.88 13.09 9.24
N TRP A 261 6.05 12.55 8.83
CA TRP A 261 6.76 13.01 7.64
C TRP A 261 5.91 12.79 6.38
N PHE A 262 5.29 11.60 6.25
CA PHE A 262 4.35 11.31 5.19
C PHE A 262 2.91 11.57 5.65
N HIS A 263 2.07 12.00 4.69
CA HIS A 263 0.67 12.27 4.98
C HIS A 263 -0.19 11.01 5.04
N VAL A 264 0.23 9.93 4.38
CA VAL A 264 -0.47 8.64 4.29
C VAL A 264 0.49 7.47 4.44
N ASP A 265 -0.04 6.32 4.87
CA ASP A 265 0.73 5.12 5.24
C ASP A 265 0.52 3.92 4.32
N ASN A 266 -0.38 4.00 3.34
CA ASN A 266 -0.72 2.88 2.47
C ASN A 266 -1.26 3.33 1.10
N ASP A 267 -1.39 2.36 0.18
CA ASP A 267 -1.83 2.56 -1.20
C ASP A 267 -3.29 3.05 -1.33
N ALA A 268 -4.08 2.94 -0.28
CA ALA A 268 -5.45 3.44 -0.25
C ALA A 268 -5.55 4.93 0.16
N GLY A 269 -4.43 5.60 0.44
CA GLY A 269 -4.41 7.00 0.86
C GLY A 269 -4.92 7.21 2.28
N LEU A 270 -4.66 6.25 3.16
CA LEU A 270 -5.13 6.28 4.54
C LEU A 270 -3.96 6.46 5.51
N THR A 271 -4.25 7.03 6.69
CA THR A 271 -3.33 6.98 7.83
C THR A 271 -3.15 5.55 8.34
N THR A 272 -2.20 5.31 9.24
CA THR A 272 -2.00 4.00 9.89
C THR A 272 -3.29 3.44 10.51
N ARG A 273 -4.17 4.29 11.02
CA ARG A 273 -5.46 3.90 11.63
C ARG A 273 -6.62 3.83 10.64
N GLY A 274 -6.37 4.05 9.36
CA GLY A 274 -7.40 3.94 8.32
C GLY A 274 -8.21 5.22 8.07
N THR A 275 -7.76 6.39 8.52
CA THR A 275 -8.42 7.67 8.24
C THR A 275 -8.05 8.15 6.83
N PRO A 276 -9.03 8.38 5.91
CA PRO A 276 -8.76 8.93 4.59
C PRO A 276 -8.17 10.34 4.65
N GLN A 277 -7.26 10.64 3.73
CA GLN A 277 -6.57 11.92 3.66
C GLN A 277 -6.70 12.57 2.28
N ASP A 278 -6.75 13.90 2.23
CA ASP A 278 -6.69 14.67 0.99
C ASP A 278 -5.22 14.78 0.52
N MET A 279 -4.91 14.18 -0.62
CA MET A 279 -3.55 14.06 -1.15
C MET A 279 -3.36 14.89 -2.42
N CYS A 280 -2.16 15.46 -2.60
CA CYS A 280 -1.77 16.16 -3.83
C CYS A 280 -1.16 15.21 -4.90
N ALA A 281 -0.91 13.94 -4.57
CA ALA A 281 -0.30 12.95 -5.47
C ALA A 281 -0.70 11.52 -5.06
N THR A 282 -0.25 10.52 -5.81
CA THR A 282 -0.47 9.11 -5.46
C THR A 282 0.38 8.70 -4.25
N PRO A 283 -0.06 7.73 -3.42
CA PRO A 283 0.73 7.23 -2.29
C PRO A 283 2.15 6.77 -2.66
N ALA A 284 2.31 6.11 -3.81
CA ALA A 284 3.62 5.69 -4.30
C ALA A 284 4.54 6.88 -4.62
N GLU A 285 4.01 7.92 -5.27
CA GLU A 285 4.75 9.14 -5.56
C GLU A 285 5.13 9.89 -4.28
N ILE A 286 4.20 9.96 -3.32
CA ILE A 286 4.45 10.55 -1.99
C ILE A 286 5.64 9.84 -1.31
N LEU A 287 5.64 8.51 -1.28
CA LEU A 287 6.69 7.74 -0.62
C LEU A 287 8.05 7.92 -1.30
N ILE A 288 8.12 7.75 -2.63
CA ILE A 288 9.36 7.84 -3.38
C ILE A 288 9.97 9.24 -3.30
N THR A 289 9.16 10.26 -3.53
CA THR A 289 9.65 11.67 -3.52
C THR A 289 9.97 12.14 -2.11
N GLY A 290 9.22 11.70 -1.10
CA GLY A 290 9.48 12.03 0.29
C GLY A 290 10.76 11.40 0.83
N CYS A 291 11.10 10.18 0.42
CA CYS A 291 12.39 9.57 0.71
C CYS A 291 13.57 10.38 0.13
N LYS A 292 13.44 10.84 -1.12
CA LYS A 292 14.44 11.69 -1.78
C LYS A 292 14.61 13.02 -1.06
N LEU A 293 13.50 13.66 -0.72
CA LEU A 293 13.51 14.95 -0.02
C LEU A 293 14.13 14.85 1.39
N ALA A 294 13.85 13.77 2.12
CA ALA A 294 14.47 13.52 3.42
C ALA A 294 16.00 13.42 3.31
N ARG A 295 16.49 12.72 2.28
CA ARG A 295 17.93 12.65 2.02
C ARG A 295 18.53 14.04 1.72
N GLU A 296 17.88 14.82 0.86
CA GLU A 296 18.33 16.17 0.53
C GLU A 296 18.39 17.09 1.78
N HIS A 297 17.39 16.98 2.63
CA HIS A 297 17.36 17.71 3.92
C HIS A 297 18.53 17.30 4.84
N ILE A 298 18.80 15.99 4.94
CA ILE A 298 19.92 15.48 5.73
C ILE A 298 21.25 15.94 5.13
N ASP A 299 21.42 15.89 3.79
CA ASP A 299 22.65 16.34 3.12
C ASP A 299 22.91 17.84 3.34
N LEU A 300 21.87 18.66 3.48
CA LEU A 300 22.01 20.06 3.87
C LEU A 300 22.52 20.21 5.31
N LEU A 301 21.97 19.47 6.25
CA LEU A 301 22.39 19.49 7.66
C LEU A 301 23.80 18.94 7.85
N ARG A 302 24.20 17.92 7.09
CA ARG A 302 25.59 17.38 7.07
C ARG A 302 26.63 18.42 6.72
N GLN A 303 26.28 19.51 6.04
CA GLN A 303 27.22 20.60 5.77
C GLN A 303 27.66 21.30 7.05
N VAL A 304 26.87 21.25 8.11
CA VAL A 304 27.10 21.88 9.40
C VAL A 304 27.90 20.97 10.34
N ALA A 305 27.41 19.76 10.59
CA ALA A 305 27.99 18.78 11.51
C ALA A 305 27.57 17.34 11.13
N PRO A 306 28.21 16.30 11.74
CA PRO A 306 27.71 14.94 11.65
C PRO A 306 26.24 14.84 12.11
N VAL A 307 25.47 13.95 11.46
CA VAL A 307 24.03 13.77 11.71
C VAL A 307 23.76 12.39 12.31
N GLU A 308 22.96 12.34 13.35
CA GLU A 308 22.36 11.10 13.85
C GLU A 308 20.84 11.13 13.58
N ILE A 309 20.35 10.16 12.83
CA ILE A 309 18.94 10.06 12.45
C ILE A 309 18.20 9.25 13.50
N VAL A 310 17.20 9.88 14.12
CA VAL A 310 16.37 9.31 15.18
C VAL A 310 15.00 8.96 14.62
N MET A 311 14.68 7.66 14.54
CA MET A 311 13.37 7.24 14.08
C MET A 311 12.28 7.63 15.07
N MET A 312 11.24 8.30 14.55
CA MET A 312 10.03 8.69 15.26
C MET A 312 8.83 8.32 14.39
N ALA A 313 8.20 7.16 14.63
CA ALA A 313 7.03 6.75 13.84
C ALA A 313 5.76 7.52 14.26
N GLY A 314 5.07 8.15 13.32
CA GLY A 314 3.84 8.91 13.56
C GLY A 314 2.57 8.08 13.41
N ASN A 315 1.42 8.72 13.58
CA ASN A 315 0.12 8.06 13.38
C ASN A 315 -0.37 8.12 11.92
N HIS A 316 0.22 8.96 11.09
CA HIS A 316 -0.03 8.99 9.65
C HIS A 316 0.88 8.05 8.87
N ASP A 317 2.07 7.71 9.38
CA ASP A 317 3.17 7.17 8.56
C ASP A 317 3.99 6.06 9.24
N ARG A 318 3.39 5.26 10.11
CA ARG A 318 4.13 4.24 10.90
C ARG A 318 4.94 3.26 10.05
N HIS A 319 4.33 2.72 8.98
CA HIS A 319 5.01 1.83 8.04
C HIS A 319 5.91 2.60 7.07
N SER A 320 5.43 3.73 6.58
CA SER A 320 6.19 4.60 5.68
C SER A 320 7.43 5.19 6.36
N SER A 321 7.36 5.50 7.66
CA SER A 321 8.53 5.87 8.46
C SER A 321 9.58 4.76 8.52
N LEU A 322 9.16 3.50 8.68
CA LEU A 322 10.10 2.37 8.65
C LEU A 322 10.75 2.23 7.26
N ALA A 323 9.97 2.36 6.19
CA ALA A 323 10.48 2.34 4.82
C ALA A 323 11.47 3.49 4.58
N LEU A 324 11.18 4.70 5.08
CA LEU A 324 12.09 5.84 5.05
C LEU A 324 13.44 5.52 5.74
N MET A 325 13.39 4.93 6.92
CA MET A 325 14.62 4.59 7.67
C MET A 325 15.45 3.54 6.94
N MET A 326 14.81 2.52 6.35
CA MET A 326 15.48 1.51 5.53
C MET A 326 16.12 2.15 4.28
N TYR A 327 15.41 3.05 3.61
CA TYR A 327 15.95 3.81 2.48
C TYR A 327 17.17 4.65 2.89
N LEU A 328 17.06 5.44 3.96
CA LEU A 328 18.14 6.29 4.44
C LEU A 328 19.36 5.45 4.86
N SER A 329 19.16 4.32 5.53
CA SER A 329 20.23 3.39 5.90
C SER A 329 20.96 2.85 4.67
N ALA A 330 20.24 2.47 3.62
CA ALA A 330 20.86 2.03 2.37
C ALA A 330 21.55 3.18 1.61
N ALA A 331 20.94 4.38 1.61
CA ALA A 331 21.50 5.56 0.94
C ALA A 331 22.82 6.03 1.58
N TYR A 332 22.91 5.98 2.90
CA TYR A 332 24.08 6.41 3.67
C TYR A 332 25.05 5.28 4.02
N GLU A 333 24.90 4.09 3.44
CA GLU A 333 25.83 2.99 3.64
C GLU A 333 27.28 3.40 3.29
N GLY A 334 28.20 3.28 4.26
CA GLY A 334 29.61 3.67 4.11
C GLY A 334 29.87 5.20 4.14
N VAL A 335 28.92 5.98 4.63
CA VAL A 335 29.05 7.42 4.89
C VAL A 335 29.33 7.62 6.37
N ASN A 336 30.49 8.20 6.71
CA ASN A 336 31.02 8.23 8.09
C ASN A 336 30.43 9.34 8.97
N ASP A 337 29.72 10.30 8.41
CA ASP A 337 29.14 11.44 9.12
C ASP A 337 27.62 11.37 9.25
N VAL A 338 27.05 10.17 9.06
CA VAL A 338 25.63 9.88 9.27
C VAL A 338 25.47 8.58 10.05
N ASP A 339 24.86 8.66 11.21
CA ASP A 339 24.50 7.51 12.05
C ASP A 339 22.99 7.25 11.96
N ILE A 340 22.60 5.98 11.77
CA ILE A 340 21.19 5.58 11.64
C ILE A 340 20.92 4.34 12.48
N THR A 341 19.93 4.40 13.36
CA THR A 341 19.46 3.23 14.09
C THR A 341 18.01 2.95 13.74
N ILE A 342 17.75 1.83 13.04
CA ILE A 342 16.41 1.38 12.71
C ILE A 342 15.82 0.66 13.92
N THR A 343 14.59 1.02 14.29
CA THR A 343 13.86 0.40 15.40
C THR A 343 12.37 0.44 15.19
N ALA A 344 11.66 -0.54 15.72
CA ALA A 344 10.19 -0.53 15.78
C ALA A 344 9.64 0.14 17.06
N ASN A 345 10.50 0.62 17.95
CA ASN A 345 10.08 1.27 19.19
C ASN A 345 9.49 2.65 18.91
N ASN A 346 8.35 2.95 19.53
CA ASN A 346 7.68 4.25 19.40
C ASN A 346 8.42 5.38 20.18
N ARG A 347 9.38 5.04 21.00
CA ARG A 347 10.17 5.98 21.84
C ARG A 347 11.65 5.66 21.72
N ARG A 348 12.44 6.72 21.69
CA ARG A 348 13.91 6.63 21.67
C ARG A 348 14.48 7.43 22.82
N TYR A 349 15.53 6.90 23.42
CA TYR A 349 16.30 7.55 24.48
C TYR A 349 17.76 7.58 24.07
N ILE A 350 18.34 8.77 24.06
CA ILE A 350 19.73 9.01 23.64
C ILE A 350 20.42 9.82 24.71
N GLU A 351 21.61 9.43 25.06
CA GLU A 351 22.47 10.18 25.97
C GLU A 351 23.31 11.17 25.17
N TYR A 352 23.30 12.42 25.58
CA TYR A 352 24.26 13.44 25.11
C TYR A 352 24.80 14.24 26.29
N GLY A 353 26.09 14.05 26.60
CA GLY A 353 26.71 14.64 27.78
C GLY A 353 25.98 14.27 29.06
N ASN A 354 25.53 15.25 29.81
CA ASN A 354 24.77 15.06 31.05
C ASN A 354 23.24 15.13 30.84
N THR A 355 22.76 14.79 29.62
CA THR A 355 21.35 14.92 29.23
C THR A 355 20.81 13.64 28.61
N VAL A 356 19.65 13.21 29.06
CA VAL A 356 18.84 12.21 28.34
C VAL A 356 17.85 12.91 27.42
N LEU A 357 17.93 12.62 26.14
CA LEU A 357 17.03 13.07 25.10
C LEU A 357 16.00 11.96 24.83
N GLY A 358 14.73 12.24 25.06
CA GLY A 358 13.61 11.36 24.73
C GLY A 358 12.91 11.85 23.47
N PHE A 359 12.61 10.92 22.55
CA PHE A 359 11.93 11.21 21.29
C PHE A 359 10.71 10.33 21.13
N THR A 360 9.58 10.92 20.74
CA THR A 360 8.33 10.24 20.40
C THR A 360 7.48 11.12 19.51
N HIS A 361 6.57 10.55 18.71
CA HIS A 361 5.63 11.38 17.94
C HIS A 361 4.62 12.09 18.85
N GLY A 362 4.02 11.37 19.80
CA GLY A 362 3.08 11.96 20.77
C GLY A 362 1.65 11.41 20.71
N ASP A 363 1.26 10.73 19.65
CA ASP A 363 -0.12 10.23 19.41
C ASP A 363 -0.62 9.18 20.40
N GLY A 364 0.28 8.44 21.03
CA GLY A 364 -0.03 7.37 21.96
C GLY A 364 0.01 7.73 23.43
N LEU A 365 0.36 8.97 23.77
CA LEU A 365 0.66 9.35 25.17
C LEU A 365 -0.60 9.54 26.03
N GLY A 366 -1.67 10.06 25.45
CA GLY A 366 -2.92 10.30 26.19
C GLY A 366 -2.70 11.06 27.51
N LYS A 367 -3.01 10.39 28.64
CA LYS A 367 -2.77 10.93 30.00
C LYS A 367 -1.44 10.50 30.59
N THR A 368 -0.60 9.75 29.89
CA THR A 368 0.67 9.22 30.39
C THR A 368 1.67 10.35 30.59
N ALA A 369 2.25 10.42 31.77
CA ALA A 369 3.28 11.40 32.09
C ALA A 369 4.62 10.95 31.49
N LEU A 370 5.27 11.82 30.71
CA LEU A 370 6.54 11.53 30.01
C LEU A 370 7.71 11.33 30.97
N GLY A 371 7.76 12.07 32.08
CA GLY A 371 8.83 11.92 33.06
C GLY A 371 8.87 10.53 33.69
N PRO A 372 7.81 10.05 34.35
CA PRO A 372 7.73 8.68 34.85
C PRO A 372 7.97 7.60 33.78
N LEU A 373 7.55 7.84 32.54
CA LEU A 373 7.77 6.90 31.45
C LEU A 373 9.27 6.75 31.13
N MET A 374 10.00 7.86 31.01
CA MET A 374 11.46 7.85 30.81
C MET A 374 12.17 7.19 31.99
N ALA A 375 11.76 7.48 33.22
CA ALA A 375 12.37 6.90 34.42
C ALA A 375 12.21 5.37 34.49
N VAL A 376 11.15 4.80 33.89
CA VAL A 376 10.92 3.35 33.85
C VAL A 376 11.63 2.72 32.65
N GLU A 377 11.48 3.28 31.46
CA GLU A 377 11.97 2.70 30.20
C GLU A 377 13.47 2.92 29.98
N ALA A 378 14.02 4.04 30.47
CA ALA A 378 15.45 4.41 30.37
C ALA A 378 16.06 4.58 31.76
N ARG A 379 15.83 3.64 32.65
CA ARG A 379 16.18 3.73 34.09
C ARG A 379 17.65 4.11 34.34
N GLU A 380 18.57 3.47 33.63
CA GLU A 380 20.00 3.71 33.80
C GLU A 380 20.38 5.14 33.37
N LEU A 381 19.89 5.57 32.20
CA LEU A 381 20.11 6.91 31.70
C LEU A 381 19.45 7.96 32.60
N TRP A 382 18.25 7.68 33.10
CA TRP A 382 17.54 8.55 34.03
C TRP A 382 18.34 8.80 35.31
N GLY A 383 18.94 7.75 35.86
CA GLY A 383 19.72 7.84 37.10
C GLY A 383 21.10 8.45 36.92
N ALA A 384 21.71 8.27 35.73
CA ALA A 384 23.08 8.73 35.47
C ALA A 384 23.16 10.20 35.05
N ASN A 385 22.10 10.78 34.49
CA ASN A 385 22.10 12.10 33.89
C ASN A 385 21.31 13.12 34.73
N GLU A 386 21.74 14.36 34.75
CA GLU A 386 21.08 15.44 35.46
C GLU A 386 19.89 15.99 34.70
N HIS A 387 20.01 16.17 33.37
CA HIS A 387 18.99 16.80 32.53
C HIS A 387 18.18 15.76 31.74
N LYS A 388 16.87 15.99 31.63
CA LYS A 388 15.93 15.13 30.90
C LYS A 388 15.09 16.01 30.00
N VAL A 389 15.17 15.77 28.69
CA VAL A 389 14.46 16.56 27.68
C VAL A 389 13.68 15.65 26.76
N TRP A 390 12.38 15.90 26.62
CA TRP A 390 11.54 15.22 25.66
C TRP A 390 11.25 16.08 24.44
N PHE A 391 11.27 15.44 23.27
CA PHE A 391 10.85 16.02 22.00
C PHE A 391 9.67 15.23 21.44
N HIS A 392 8.57 15.92 21.11
CA HIS A 392 7.43 15.30 20.45
C HIS A 392 6.72 16.29 19.51
N GLY A 393 5.95 15.76 18.53
CA GLY A 393 5.10 16.49 17.60
C GLY A 393 3.62 16.29 17.88
N HIS A 394 2.86 15.91 16.86
CA HIS A 394 1.46 15.50 16.81
C HIS A 394 0.42 16.63 16.96
N LEU A 395 0.67 17.61 17.76
CA LEU A 395 -0.33 18.67 18.06
C LEU A 395 -0.14 19.94 17.23
N HIS A 396 0.79 19.98 16.30
CA HIS A 396 1.04 21.01 15.30
C HIS A 396 1.25 22.44 15.87
N HIS A 397 1.57 22.57 17.16
CA HIS A 397 1.90 23.87 17.76
C HIS A 397 3.04 23.76 18.75
N GLN A 398 3.83 24.80 18.84
CA GLN A 398 4.97 24.82 19.74
C GLN A 398 4.54 25.05 21.21
N ARG A 399 5.05 24.20 22.09
CA ARG A 399 4.89 24.35 23.53
C ARG A 399 6.12 23.84 24.27
N MET A 400 6.53 24.50 25.31
CA MET A 400 7.60 24.07 26.20
C MET A 400 7.15 24.19 27.65
N HIS A 401 7.36 23.17 28.44
CA HIS A 401 7.02 23.19 29.88
C HIS A 401 7.82 22.13 30.63
N GLU A 402 8.05 22.40 31.90
CA GLU A 402 8.63 21.43 32.82
C GLU A 402 7.55 20.62 33.51
N LYS A 403 7.74 19.32 33.58
CA LYS A 403 6.85 18.42 34.26
C LYS A 403 7.54 17.13 34.68
N ASP A 404 7.30 16.67 35.90
CA ASP A 404 7.78 15.39 36.43
C ASP A 404 9.32 15.20 36.24
N GLY A 405 10.09 16.26 36.46
CA GLY A 405 11.55 16.24 36.34
C GLY A 405 12.10 16.27 34.90
N CYS A 406 11.25 16.53 33.91
CA CYS A 406 11.65 16.65 32.52
C CYS A 406 11.27 18.02 31.94
N LEU A 407 12.09 18.53 31.04
CA LEU A 407 11.70 19.55 30.09
C LEU A 407 11.00 18.86 28.91
N ILE A 408 9.74 19.22 28.67
CA ILE A 408 8.95 18.66 27.58
C ILE A 408 8.79 19.71 26.49
N ILE A 409 9.28 19.39 25.30
CA ILE A 409 9.26 20.24 24.12
C ILE A 409 8.34 19.63 23.06
N GLN A 410 7.20 20.23 22.88
CA GLN A 410 6.29 20.01 21.76
C GLN A 410 6.75 20.87 20.61
N MET A 411 7.09 20.23 19.51
CA MET A 411 7.71 20.88 18.35
C MET A 411 6.67 21.48 17.41
N PRO A 412 6.97 22.58 16.70
CA PRO A 412 6.10 23.15 15.69
C PRO A 412 6.03 22.27 14.45
N SER A 413 4.96 22.39 13.67
CA SER A 413 4.80 21.80 12.35
C SER A 413 5.23 22.77 11.24
N LEU A 414 5.76 22.21 10.14
CA LEU A 414 5.99 22.95 8.88
C LEU A 414 4.77 22.91 7.95
N ALA A 415 3.85 21.97 8.16
CA ALA A 415 2.71 21.78 7.27
C ALA A 415 1.78 23.00 7.22
N GLY A 416 1.23 23.24 6.05
CA GLY A 416 0.08 24.12 5.88
C GLY A 416 -1.20 23.46 6.38
N HIS A 417 -2.27 24.27 6.40
CA HIS A 417 -3.58 23.77 6.81
C HIS A 417 -4.21 22.89 5.72
N ASP A 418 -5.08 21.98 6.14
CA ASP A 418 -5.99 21.22 5.31
C ASP A 418 -7.43 21.50 5.71
N ARG A 419 -8.36 20.84 5.05
CA ARG A 419 -9.79 20.94 5.31
C ARG A 419 -10.16 20.67 6.77
N TYR A 420 -9.51 19.67 7.39
CA TYR A 420 -9.76 19.33 8.79
C TYR A 420 -9.33 20.47 9.73
N HIS A 421 -8.14 21.03 9.53
CA HIS A 421 -7.62 22.16 10.32
C HIS A 421 -8.52 23.39 10.18
N ALA A 422 -8.91 23.73 8.94
CA ALA A 422 -9.79 24.87 8.67
C ALA A 422 -11.16 24.72 9.35
N ARG A 423 -11.80 23.56 9.21
CA ARG A 423 -13.12 23.28 9.82
C ARG A 423 -13.09 23.20 11.33
N SER A 424 -11.99 22.72 11.90
CA SER A 424 -11.81 22.57 13.35
C SER A 424 -11.30 23.85 14.04
N GLY A 425 -10.95 24.89 13.26
CA GLY A 425 -10.40 26.14 13.80
C GLY A 425 -8.95 26.04 14.27
N TYR A 426 -8.20 25.04 13.83
CA TYR A 426 -6.78 24.84 14.16
C TYR A 426 -5.85 25.63 13.22
N THR A 427 -6.15 26.94 13.07
CA THR A 427 -5.46 27.81 12.10
C THR A 427 -4.62 28.90 12.75
N THR A 428 -4.49 28.89 14.09
CA THR A 428 -3.81 29.97 14.83
C THR A 428 -2.36 29.67 15.15
N SER A 429 -1.88 28.42 14.95
CA SER A 429 -0.51 28.02 15.23
C SER A 429 0.44 28.56 14.17
N LYS A 430 1.63 29.05 14.59
CA LYS A 430 2.65 29.47 13.64
C LYS A 430 3.43 28.26 13.13
N ALA A 431 3.32 27.99 11.82
CA ALA A 431 4.16 27.00 11.17
C ALA A 431 5.61 27.45 11.16
N GLY A 432 6.54 26.49 11.27
CA GLY A 432 7.97 26.75 11.23
C GLY A 432 8.83 25.57 11.60
N LEU A 433 10.14 25.73 11.49
CA LEU A 433 11.13 24.74 11.89
C LEU A 433 11.94 25.28 13.07
N ALA A 434 12.20 24.44 14.06
CA ALA A 434 13.02 24.79 15.21
C ALA A 434 14.27 23.91 15.29
N ALA A 435 15.37 24.50 15.79
CA ALA A 435 16.57 23.80 16.22
C ALA A 435 16.79 24.06 17.70
N TYR A 436 16.96 23.00 18.49
CA TYR A 436 17.15 23.07 19.94
C TYR A 436 18.60 22.79 20.27
N LEU A 437 19.19 23.64 21.11
CA LEU A 437 20.61 23.59 21.49
C LEU A 437 20.71 22.86 22.82
N ILE A 438 21.48 21.78 22.82
CA ILE A 438 21.74 20.96 24.01
C ILE A 438 23.22 21.03 24.32
N ASP A 439 23.60 21.73 25.38
CA ASP A 439 24.98 21.76 25.87
C ASP A 439 25.37 20.45 26.53
N HIS A 440 26.62 20.05 26.38
CA HIS A 440 27.13 18.79 26.92
C HIS A 440 27.02 18.68 28.46
N LYS A 441 27.03 19.81 29.18
CA LYS A 441 26.99 19.88 30.65
C LYS A 441 25.70 20.49 31.17
N GLU A 442 25.21 21.55 30.52
CA GLU A 442 24.14 22.40 31.05
C GLU A 442 22.76 21.98 30.50
N GLY A 443 22.67 20.95 29.63
CA GLY A 443 21.42 20.49 29.05
C GLY A 443 20.89 21.47 28.01
N TYR A 444 19.58 21.71 28.03
CA TYR A 444 18.95 22.64 27.09
C TYR A 444 19.36 24.09 27.38
N ILE A 445 19.94 24.76 26.40
CA ILE A 445 20.44 26.15 26.53
C ILE A 445 19.71 27.16 25.62
N GLY A 446 18.83 26.71 24.77
CA GLY A 446 18.05 27.60 23.90
C GLY A 446 17.58 26.95 22.61
N SER A 447 16.88 27.74 21.78
CA SER A 447 16.39 27.31 20.48
C SER A 447 16.51 28.41 19.42
N LEU A 448 16.64 27.98 18.16
CA LEU A 448 16.51 28.83 16.98
C LEU A 448 15.20 28.46 16.32
N PHE A 449 14.44 29.46 15.84
CA PHE A 449 13.16 29.24 15.18
C PHE A 449 13.13 29.96 13.83
N ALA A 450 12.74 29.24 12.78
CA ALA A 450 12.53 29.76 11.43
C ALA A 450 11.04 29.67 11.09
N PRO A 451 10.26 30.77 11.29
CA PRO A 451 8.84 30.78 11.00
C PRO A 451 8.57 30.73 9.50
N VAL A 452 7.46 30.11 9.12
CA VAL A 452 6.86 30.28 7.79
C VAL A 452 6.19 31.66 7.78
N SER A 453 6.57 32.51 6.82
CA SER A 453 5.90 33.80 6.58
C SER A 453 4.74 33.57 5.65
N HIS A 454 3.57 34.07 5.97
CA HIS A 454 2.48 34.23 5.01
C HIS A 454 2.76 35.51 4.22
N GLU A 455 3.11 35.37 2.94
CA GLU A 455 3.19 36.50 2.02
C GLU A 455 1.81 36.90 1.54
#